data_92f22001fffb352feeb2f291de78ebdd
#
_entry.id   92f22001fffb352feeb2f291de78ebdd
#
_cell.length_a   1.000
_cell.length_b   1.000
_cell.length_c   1.000
_cell.angle_alpha   90.00
_cell.angle_beta   90.00
_cell.angle_gamma   90.00
#
_symmetry.space_group_name_H-M   'P 1'
#
loop_
_entity.id
_entity.type
_entity.pdbx_description
1 polymer ?
#
loop_
_entity_poly.entity_id
_entity_poly.type
_entity_poly.pdbx_seq_one_letter_code
_entity_poly.pdbx_strand_id
1 'polypeptide(L)' 'MKQEKRPTRRQMLEIQAAGLSAWNWFVERDTREQLVLINRYSGKPRTIRRAVS' A
#
# COMPACT_ATOMS: atom_id res chain seq x y z
N MET A 1 6.64 8.55 -16.67
CA MET A 1 7.06 7.28 -16.05
C MET A 1 6.47 7.15 -14.66
N LYS A 2 5.86 6.05 -14.39
CA LYS A 2 5.25 5.83 -13.09
C LYS A 2 6.31 5.63 -12.03
N GLN A 3 6.01 6.11 -10.86
CA GLN A 3 6.92 6.02 -9.73
C GLN A 3 6.39 5.10 -8.65
N GLU A 4 5.71 4.07 -9.06
CA GLU A 4 5.18 3.10 -8.12
C GLU A 4 6.33 2.37 -7.47
N LYS A 5 6.38 2.40 -6.16
CA LYS A 5 7.47 1.83 -5.42
C LYS A 5 7.05 0.56 -4.72
N ARG A 6 7.98 -0.36 -4.61
CA ARG A 6 7.74 -1.54 -3.82
C ARG A 6 7.57 -1.15 -2.36
N PRO A 7 6.70 -1.85 -1.64
CA PRO A 7 6.54 -1.57 -0.21
C PRO A 7 7.84 -1.81 0.55
N THR A 8 8.09 -0.95 1.52
CA THR A 8 9.16 -1.22 2.47
C THR A 8 8.72 -2.36 3.37
N ARG A 9 9.66 -2.85 4.18
CA ARG A 9 9.34 -3.93 5.10
C ARG A 9 8.16 -3.58 6.01
N ARG A 10 8.19 -2.36 6.56
CA ARG A 10 7.10 -1.91 7.42
C ARG A 10 5.78 -1.87 6.67
N GLN A 11 5.82 -1.36 5.45
CA GLN A 11 4.61 -1.27 4.64
C GLN A 11 4.09 -2.65 4.27
N MET A 12 4.99 -3.59 4.02
CA MET A 12 4.57 -4.97 3.74
C MET A 12 3.79 -5.55 4.91
N LEU A 13 4.24 -5.28 6.12
CA LEU A 13 3.55 -5.77 7.31
C LEU A 13 2.17 -5.15 7.43
N GLU A 14 2.06 -3.87 7.09
CA GLU A 14 0.75 -3.21 7.11
C GLU A 14 -0.18 -3.82 6.08
N ILE A 15 0.33 -4.10 4.89
CA ILE A 15 -0.48 -4.68 3.83
C ILE A 15 -0.96 -6.06 4.26
N GLN A 16 -0.08 -6.86 4.85
CA GLN A 16 -0.45 -8.19 5.31
C GLN A 16 -1.46 -8.13 6.45
N ALA A 17 -1.30 -7.16 7.32
CA ALA A 17 -2.23 -7.00 8.43
C ALA A 17 -3.62 -6.63 7.93
N ALA A 18 -3.71 -6.03 6.77
CA ALA A 18 -4.99 -5.69 6.16
C ALA A 18 -5.59 -6.86 5.39
N GLY A 19 -4.94 -8.02 5.42
CA GLY A 19 -5.44 -9.19 4.73
C GLY A 19 -5.07 -9.24 3.26
N LEU A 20 -4.09 -8.45 2.86
CA LEU A 20 -3.68 -8.37 1.46
C LEU A 20 -2.31 -9.01 1.28
N SER A 21 -2.01 -9.37 0.04
CA SER A 21 -0.71 -9.92 -0.29
C SER A 21 0.22 -8.78 -0.68
N ALA A 22 1.29 -8.61 0.09
CA ALA A 22 2.21 -7.51 -0.17
C ALA A 22 2.85 -7.57 -1.55
N TRP A 23 2.92 -8.77 -2.14
CA TRP A 23 3.53 -8.94 -3.44
C TRP A 23 2.67 -8.40 -4.58
N ASN A 24 1.37 -8.21 -4.32
CA ASN A 24 0.45 -7.78 -5.36
C ASN A 24 0.22 -6.28 -5.37
N TRP A 25 0.94 -5.54 -4.55
CA TRP A 25 0.66 -4.13 -4.37
C TRP A 25 1.93 -3.30 -4.42
N PHE A 26 1.82 -2.13 -5.05
CA PHE A 26 2.83 -1.10 -4.99
C PHE A 26 2.31 0.02 -4.14
N VAL A 27 3.22 0.79 -3.56
CA VAL A 27 2.84 1.94 -2.74
C VAL A 27 2.78 3.17 -3.65
N GLU A 28 1.60 3.75 -3.73
CA GLU A 28 1.44 4.98 -4.47
C GLU A 28 1.68 6.19 -3.57
N ARG A 29 1.15 6.13 -2.36
CA ARG A 29 1.28 7.24 -1.44
C ARG A 29 1.26 6.71 -0.02
N ASP A 30 2.15 7.26 0.78
CA ASP A 30 2.24 6.88 2.18
C ASP A 30 2.15 8.15 2.99
N THR A 31 0.99 8.39 3.59
CA THR A 31 0.78 9.55 4.42
C THR A 31 0.56 9.10 5.86
N ARG A 32 0.53 10.06 6.74
CA ARG A 32 0.31 9.78 8.14
C ARG A 32 -1.03 9.11 8.41
N GLU A 33 -2.02 9.44 7.58
CA GLU A 33 -3.38 9.00 7.83
C GLU A 33 -3.78 7.80 7.02
N GLN A 34 -3.07 7.51 5.97
CA GLN A 34 -3.46 6.41 5.11
C GLN A 34 -2.30 5.96 4.24
N LEU A 35 -2.41 4.71 3.82
CA LEU A 35 -1.46 4.12 2.89
C LEU A 35 -2.22 3.78 1.63
N VAL A 36 -1.87 4.42 0.53
CA VAL A 36 -2.55 4.20 -0.74
C VAL A 36 -1.73 3.24 -1.59
N LEU A 37 -2.36 2.18 -2.02
CA LEU A 37 -1.70 1.12 -2.77
C LEU A 37 -2.32 1.01 -4.15
N ILE A 38 -1.52 0.48 -5.07
CA ILE A 38 -1.98 0.19 -6.42
C ILE A 38 -1.78 -1.29 -6.68
N ASN A 39 -2.81 -1.96 -7.15
CA ASN A 39 -2.72 -3.36 -7.49
C ASN A 39 -1.83 -3.53 -8.71
N ARG A 40 -0.83 -4.40 -8.62
CA ARG A 40 0.13 -4.54 -9.71
C ARG A 40 -0.47 -5.17 -10.96
N TYR A 41 -1.58 -5.86 -10.82
CA TYR A 41 -2.19 -6.52 -11.96
C TYR A 41 -3.33 -5.71 -12.55
N SER A 42 -4.22 -5.21 -11.72
CA SER A 42 -5.38 -4.48 -12.23
C SER A 42 -5.18 -2.97 -12.27
N GLY A 43 -4.20 -2.47 -11.54
CA GLY A 43 -3.96 -1.03 -11.48
C GLY A 43 -4.96 -0.28 -10.63
N LYS A 44 -5.81 -0.98 -9.90
CA LYS A 44 -6.82 -0.33 -9.08
C LYS A 44 -6.23 0.09 -7.74
N PRO A 45 -6.62 1.26 -7.25
CA PRO A 45 -6.11 1.75 -5.97
C PRO A 45 -6.83 1.11 -4.80
N ARG A 46 -6.14 1.04 -3.69
CA ARG A 46 -6.73 0.60 -2.44
C ARG A 46 -6.10 1.40 -1.32
N THR A 47 -6.94 1.87 -0.42
CA THR A 47 -6.48 2.69 0.68
C THR A 47 -6.60 1.94 2.00
N ILE A 48 -5.53 1.94 2.76
CA ILE A 48 -5.52 1.41 4.11
C ILE A 48 -5.50 2.61 5.05
N ARG A 49 -6.58 2.77 5.81
CA ARG A 49 -6.67 3.89 6.74
C ARG A 49 -5.94 3.55 8.02
N ARG A 50 -5.19 4.53 8.50
CA ARG A 50 -4.45 4.38 9.73
C ARG A 50 -5.17 5.10 10.84
N ALA A 51 -5.11 4.52 12.03
CA ALA A 51 -5.69 5.18 13.21
C ALA A 51 -4.71 6.27 13.64
N VAL A 52 -5.13 7.49 13.52
CA VAL A 52 -4.31 8.64 13.89
C VAL A 52 -4.88 9.28 15.12
N SER A 53 -4.02 9.49 16.11
CA SER A 53 -4.43 10.15 17.37
C SER A 53 -4.24 11.63 17.29
#